data_292f1bc2eef553c004d3be75f338125b
#
_entry.id   292f1bc2eef553c004d3be75f338125b
#
_cell.length_a   1.000
_cell.length_b   1.000
_cell.length_c   1.000
_cell.angle_alpha   90.00
_cell.angle_beta   90.00
_cell.angle_gamma   90.00
#
_symmetry.space_group_name_H-M   'P 1'
#
loop_
_entity.id
_entity.type
_entity.pdbx_description
1 polymer ?
#
loop_
_entity_poly.entity_id
_entity_poly.type
_entity_poly.pdbx_seq_one_letter_code
_entity_poly.pdbx_strand_id
1 'polypeptide(L)'
;MSVVLTLSRAILLEEKFSECYQKMSEIVFDKYVSDQLKTLSQEEVSHVNLLKAGINFAKHEPNLFEDIHISTIEIDRGIKLLIGLKESLENKDIDIIQAIHKIYDLEIIFEEVHLNKIAEFEEPSMKQLFEALSKGDRSHRERLETLVDKLP
;
A
#
# COMPACT_ATOMS: atom_id res chain seq x y z
N MET A 1 0.71 -0.82 -20.99
CA MET A 1 1.81 -0.50 -20.06
C MET A 1 2.46 -1.81 -19.63
N SER A 2 3.79 -1.86 -19.52
CA SER A 2 4.49 -3.11 -19.19
C SER A 2 4.22 -3.54 -17.74
N VAL A 3 4.31 -4.84 -17.49
CA VAL A 3 4.15 -5.38 -16.14
C VAL A 3 5.22 -4.81 -15.20
N VAL A 4 6.47 -4.69 -15.66
CA VAL A 4 7.55 -4.10 -14.85
C VAL A 4 7.21 -2.68 -14.42
N LEU A 5 6.67 -1.86 -15.32
CA LEU A 5 6.28 -0.49 -14.98
C LEU A 5 5.13 -0.48 -13.96
N THR A 6 4.13 -1.35 -14.14
CA THR A 6 3.02 -1.47 -13.18
C THR A 6 3.54 -1.85 -11.78
N LEU A 7 4.42 -2.84 -11.71
CA LEU A 7 5.00 -3.25 -10.43
C LEU A 7 5.86 -2.16 -9.81
N SER A 8 6.59 -1.40 -10.63
CA SER A 8 7.39 -0.26 -10.16
C SER A 8 6.49 0.83 -9.56
N ARG A 9 5.33 1.11 -10.17
CA ARG A 9 4.36 2.06 -9.62
C ARG A 9 3.74 1.54 -8.33
N ALA A 10 3.46 0.23 -8.26
CA ALA A 10 2.97 -0.40 -7.04
C ALA A 10 3.99 -0.31 -5.90
N ILE A 11 5.28 -0.47 -6.19
CA ILE A 11 6.34 -0.26 -5.20
C ILE A 11 6.27 1.16 -4.64
N LEU A 12 6.15 2.16 -5.50
CA LEU A 12 6.07 3.55 -5.07
C LEU A 12 4.83 3.78 -4.18
N LEU A 13 3.70 3.18 -4.51
CA LEU A 13 2.48 3.23 -3.69
C LEU A 13 2.76 2.70 -2.27
N GLU A 14 3.33 1.51 -2.17
CA GLU A 14 3.62 0.88 -0.88
C GLU A 14 4.65 1.68 -0.07
N GLU A 15 5.63 2.27 -0.74
CA GLU A 15 6.59 3.16 -0.10
C GLU A 15 5.89 4.39 0.49
N LYS A 16 4.90 4.95 -0.22
CA LYS A 16 4.14 6.09 0.27
C LYS A 16 3.23 5.75 1.43
N PHE A 17 2.62 4.56 1.43
CA PHE A 17 1.93 4.06 2.62
C PHE A 17 2.87 3.97 3.81
N SER A 18 4.04 3.37 3.61
CA SER A 18 5.06 3.23 4.67
C SER A 18 5.46 4.58 5.26
N GLU A 19 5.73 5.57 4.40
CA GLU A 19 6.11 6.92 4.83
C GLU A 19 5.01 7.59 5.65
N CYS A 20 3.74 7.43 5.24
CA CYS A 20 2.60 7.99 5.98
C CYS A 20 2.47 7.34 7.36
N TYR A 21 2.55 6.00 7.44
CA TYR A 21 2.49 5.30 8.71
C TYR A 21 3.63 5.72 9.64
N GLN A 22 4.84 5.85 9.10
CA GLN A 22 5.98 6.30 9.88
C GLN A 22 5.76 7.72 10.42
N LYS A 23 5.28 8.63 9.58
CA LYS A 23 5.00 10.01 9.99
C LYS A 23 3.92 10.07 11.07
N MET A 24 2.84 9.29 10.91
CA MET A 24 1.77 9.21 11.90
C MET A 24 2.30 8.68 13.24
N SER A 25 3.20 7.70 13.22
CA SER A 25 3.80 7.14 14.42
C SER A 25 4.63 8.16 15.20
N GLU A 26 5.23 9.12 14.50
CA GLU A 26 6.03 10.18 15.11
C GLU A 26 5.19 11.27 15.75
N ILE A 27 3.94 11.43 15.31
CA ILE A 27 3.05 12.52 15.76
C ILE A 27 2.17 12.09 16.92
N VAL A 28 1.69 10.83 16.92
CA VAL A 28 0.76 10.35 17.94
C VAL A 28 1.45 10.19 19.30
N PHE A 29 0.75 10.63 20.37
CA PHE A 29 1.30 10.55 21.73
C PHE A 29 1.19 9.17 22.36
N ASP A 30 0.14 8.42 22.05
CA ASP A 30 -0.08 7.09 22.61
C ASP A 30 0.99 6.13 22.12
N LYS A 31 1.75 5.54 23.02
CA LYS A 31 2.87 4.66 22.68
C LYS A 31 2.41 3.40 21.97
N TYR A 32 1.29 2.81 22.41
CA TYR A 32 0.76 1.60 21.77
C TYR A 32 0.39 1.90 20.31
N VAL A 33 -0.34 2.97 20.07
CA VAL A 33 -0.74 3.39 18.73
C VAL A 33 0.50 3.69 17.88
N SER A 34 1.47 4.41 18.43
CA SER A 34 2.73 4.69 17.73
C SER A 34 3.44 3.41 17.30
N ASP A 35 3.57 2.44 18.21
CA ASP A 35 4.24 1.17 17.92
C ASP A 35 3.49 0.37 16.84
N GLN A 36 2.16 0.39 16.88
CA GLN A 36 1.34 -0.27 15.86
C GLN A 36 1.52 0.39 14.48
N LEU A 37 1.56 1.70 14.42
CA LEU A 37 1.79 2.43 13.16
C LEU A 37 3.19 2.15 12.60
N LYS A 38 4.20 2.04 13.45
CA LYS A 38 5.55 1.63 13.02
C LYS A 38 5.55 0.22 12.43
N THR A 39 4.80 -0.69 13.05
CA THR A 39 4.67 -2.05 12.54
C THR A 39 4.01 -2.06 11.16
N LEU A 40 2.94 -1.28 10.98
CA LEU A 40 2.29 -1.14 9.68
C LEU A 40 3.26 -0.60 8.63
N SER A 41 4.08 0.40 8.98
CA SER A 41 5.11 0.95 8.10
C SER A 41 6.10 -0.14 7.65
N GLN A 42 6.54 -0.98 8.58
CA GLN A 42 7.48 -2.07 8.28
C GLN A 42 6.85 -3.16 7.41
N GLU A 43 5.57 -3.44 7.61
CA GLU A 43 4.85 -4.42 6.79
C GLU A 43 4.72 -3.93 5.34
N GLU A 44 4.56 -2.62 5.13
CA GLU A 44 4.58 -2.05 3.78
C GLU A 44 5.94 -2.24 3.11
N VAL A 45 7.03 -2.15 3.87
CA VAL A 45 8.37 -2.45 3.34
C VAL A 45 8.46 -3.91 2.88
N SER A 46 7.83 -4.83 3.60
CA SER A 46 7.74 -6.23 3.19
C SER A 46 6.99 -6.39 1.87
N HIS A 47 5.91 -5.62 1.67
CA HIS A 47 5.19 -5.60 0.40
C HIS A 47 6.08 -5.08 -0.74
N VAL A 48 6.88 -4.06 -0.48
CA VAL A 48 7.86 -3.55 -1.46
C VAL A 48 8.82 -4.66 -1.87
N ASN A 49 9.30 -5.46 -0.91
CA ASN A 49 10.22 -6.57 -1.22
C ASN A 49 9.54 -7.66 -2.05
N LEU A 50 8.27 -7.96 -1.79
CA LEU A 50 7.49 -8.89 -2.62
C LEU A 50 7.37 -8.39 -4.06
N LEU A 51 7.09 -7.10 -4.23
CA LEU A 51 6.96 -6.47 -5.54
C LEU A 51 8.29 -6.46 -6.30
N LYS A 52 9.40 -6.24 -5.60
CA LYS A 52 10.75 -6.32 -6.20
C LYS A 52 11.04 -7.72 -6.70
N ALA A 53 10.66 -8.74 -5.95
CA ALA A 53 10.78 -10.13 -6.41
C ALA A 53 9.93 -10.38 -7.66
N GLY A 54 8.73 -9.80 -7.71
CA GLY A 54 7.85 -9.87 -8.88
C GLY A 54 8.49 -9.23 -10.13
N ILE A 55 9.17 -8.08 -9.96
CA ILE A 55 9.89 -7.42 -11.05
C ILE A 55 11.01 -8.31 -11.56
N ASN A 56 11.79 -8.91 -10.66
CA ASN A 56 12.88 -9.81 -11.04
C ASN A 56 12.34 -11.00 -11.84
N PHE A 57 11.24 -11.59 -11.38
CA PHE A 57 10.59 -12.68 -12.10
C PHE A 57 10.16 -12.24 -13.50
N ALA A 58 9.49 -11.10 -13.62
CA ALA A 58 9.01 -10.59 -14.90
C ALA A 58 10.17 -10.29 -15.88
N LYS A 59 11.29 -9.82 -15.37
CA LYS A 59 12.48 -9.56 -16.20
C LYS A 59 13.16 -10.82 -16.71
N HIS A 60 13.12 -11.90 -15.93
CA HIS A 60 13.71 -13.19 -16.31
C HIS A 60 12.80 -14.02 -17.21
N GLU A 61 11.51 -13.76 -17.20
CA GLU A 61 10.49 -14.48 -17.97
C GLU A 61 9.63 -13.51 -18.80
N PRO A 62 10.26 -12.69 -19.67
CA PRO A 62 9.52 -11.62 -20.36
C PRO A 62 8.40 -12.12 -21.26
N ASN A 63 8.53 -13.35 -21.79
CA ASN A 63 7.52 -13.90 -22.70
C ASN A 63 6.18 -14.20 -22.02
N LEU A 64 6.18 -14.38 -20.69
CA LEU A 64 4.94 -14.64 -19.93
C LEU A 64 4.05 -13.40 -19.83
N PHE A 65 4.60 -12.21 -20.08
CA PHE A 65 3.92 -10.94 -19.83
C PHE A 65 3.84 -10.03 -21.07
N GLU A 66 4.21 -10.57 -22.24
CA GLU A 66 4.39 -9.79 -23.47
C GLU A 66 3.13 -9.03 -23.90
N ASP A 67 1.95 -9.65 -23.73
CA ASP A 67 0.67 -9.13 -24.18
C ASP A 67 -0.20 -8.57 -23.04
N ILE A 68 0.37 -8.38 -21.85
CA ILE A 68 -0.38 -7.91 -20.69
C ILE A 68 -0.31 -6.40 -20.57
N HIS A 69 -1.48 -5.74 -20.58
CA HIS A 69 -1.62 -4.30 -20.38
C HIS A 69 -2.43 -4.06 -19.09
N ILE A 70 -1.76 -3.52 -18.07
CA ILE A 70 -2.38 -3.26 -16.78
C ILE A 70 -2.41 -1.76 -16.53
N SER A 71 -3.60 -1.22 -16.23
CA SER A 71 -3.77 0.19 -15.90
C SER A 71 -3.12 0.52 -14.56
N THR A 72 -2.46 1.68 -14.49
CA THR A 72 -1.89 2.23 -13.25
C THR A 72 -2.67 3.42 -12.73
N ILE A 73 -3.83 3.71 -13.30
CA ILE A 73 -4.60 4.92 -12.96
C ILE A 73 -4.93 4.98 -11.47
N GLU A 74 -5.44 3.90 -10.90
CA GLU A 74 -5.80 3.85 -9.49
C GLU A 74 -4.56 3.95 -8.60
N ILE A 75 -3.49 3.28 -8.99
CA ILE A 75 -2.21 3.31 -8.26
C ILE A 75 -1.65 4.73 -8.26
N ASP A 76 -1.63 5.40 -9.40
CA ASP A 76 -1.11 6.77 -9.52
C ASP A 76 -1.94 7.76 -8.71
N ARG A 77 -3.25 7.57 -8.67
CA ARG A 77 -4.16 8.39 -7.85
C ARG A 77 -3.87 8.18 -6.36
N GLY A 78 -3.68 6.94 -5.94
CA GLY A 78 -3.33 6.62 -4.55
C GLY A 78 -2.01 7.23 -4.13
N ILE A 79 -1.01 7.19 -4.99
CA ILE A 79 0.30 7.81 -4.74
C ILE A 79 0.13 9.30 -4.46
N LYS A 80 -0.64 10.01 -5.29
CA LYS A 80 -0.89 11.44 -5.10
C LYS A 80 -1.60 11.72 -3.78
N LEU A 81 -2.60 10.92 -3.44
CA LEU A 81 -3.35 11.08 -2.19
C LEU A 81 -2.45 10.87 -0.97
N LEU A 82 -1.56 9.89 -1.01
CA LEU A 82 -0.63 9.63 0.08
C LEU A 82 0.44 10.72 0.22
N ILE A 83 0.93 11.25 -0.89
CA ILE A 83 1.84 12.39 -0.86
C ILE A 83 1.16 13.58 -0.20
N GLY A 84 -0.08 13.88 -0.57
CA GLY A 84 -0.87 14.96 0.04
C GLY A 84 -1.14 14.73 1.52
N LEU A 85 -1.43 13.50 1.92
CA LEU A 85 -1.63 13.15 3.33
C LEU A 85 -0.36 13.38 4.15
N LYS A 86 0.79 12.96 3.65
CA LYS A 86 2.06 13.18 4.33
C LYS A 86 2.36 14.66 4.48
N GLU A 87 2.14 15.46 3.44
CA GLU A 87 2.32 16.92 3.50
C GLU A 87 1.39 17.54 4.55
N SER A 88 0.12 17.12 4.60
CA SER A 88 -0.83 17.63 5.60
C SER A 88 -0.38 17.29 7.03
N LEU A 89 0.19 16.09 7.24
CA LEU A 89 0.74 15.70 8.54
C LEU A 89 1.96 16.55 8.91
N GLU A 90 2.86 16.79 7.98
CA GLU A 90 4.06 17.61 8.19
C GLU A 90 3.70 19.07 8.50
N ASN A 91 2.68 19.62 7.84
CA ASN A 91 2.22 20.99 8.03
C ASN A 91 1.23 21.14 9.20
N LYS A 92 0.88 20.04 9.86
CA LYS A 92 -0.09 20.01 10.96
C LYS A 92 -1.47 20.52 10.56
N ASP A 93 -1.84 20.31 9.30
CA ASP A 93 -3.15 20.71 8.76
C ASP A 93 -4.23 19.66 9.05
N ILE A 94 -3.87 18.51 9.57
CA ILE A 94 -4.77 17.39 9.82
C ILE A 94 -4.41 16.77 11.18
N ASP A 95 -5.42 16.36 11.95
CA ASP A 95 -5.16 15.63 13.19
C ASP A 95 -4.98 14.13 12.91
N ILE A 96 -4.49 13.40 13.92
CA ILE A 96 -4.14 11.97 13.77
C ILE A 96 -5.37 11.11 13.47
N ILE A 97 -6.52 11.42 14.04
CA ILE A 97 -7.74 10.65 13.81
C ILE A 97 -8.20 10.80 12.37
N GLN A 98 -8.21 12.04 11.85
CA GLN A 98 -8.53 12.30 10.45
C GLN A 98 -7.57 11.59 9.51
N ALA A 99 -6.28 11.59 9.84
CA ALA A 99 -5.24 10.92 9.04
C ALA A 99 -5.46 9.41 9.01
N ILE A 100 -5.79 8.80 10.15
CA ILE A 100 -6.09 7.37 10.24
C ILE A 100 -7.31 7.03 9.38
N HIS A 101 -8.36 7.84 9.43
CA HIS A 101 -9.55 7.62 8.59
C HIS A 101 -9.21 7.69 7.09
N LYS A 102 -8.38 8.65 6.69
CA LYS A 102 -7.99 8.78 5.28
C LYS A 102 -7.19 7.59 4.80
N ILE A 103 -6.22 7.13 5.58
CA ILE A 103 -5.40 5.99 5.18
C ILE A 103 -6.21 4.69 5.23
N TYR A 104 -7.15 4.57 6.16
CA TYR A 104 -8.10 3.48 6.22
C TYR A 104 -8.92 3.37 4.93
N ASP A 105 -9.44 4.49 4.44
CA ASP A 105 -10.20 4.51 3.19
C ASP A 105 -9.33 4.05 2.01
N LEU A 106 -8.06 4.46 2.00
CA LEU A 106 -7.12 4.03 0.97
C LEU A 106 -6.82 2.53 1.05
N GLU A 107 -6.71 1.96 2.25
CA GLU A 107 -6.52 0.52 2.41
C GLU A 107 -7.71 -0.27 1.87
N ILE A 108 -8.94 0.20 2.09
CA ILE A 108 -10.14 -0.41 1.52
C ILE A 108 -10.08 -0.40 -0.01
N ILE A 109 -9.74 0.75 -0.58
CA ILE A 109 -9.65 0.92 -2.03
C ILE A 109 -8.62 -0.04 -2.62
N PHE A 110 -7.44 -0.13 -2.02
CA PHE A 110 -6.35 -0.95 -2.56
C PHE A 110 -6.51 -2.44 -2.29
N GLU A 111 -7.21 -2.84 -1.22
CA GLU A 111 -7.62 -4.23 -1.08
C GLU A 111 -8.39 -4.68 -2.32
N GLU A 112 -9.34 -3.87 -2.78
CA GLU A 112 -10.15 -4.16 -3.97
C GLU A 112 -9.32 -4.05 -5.26
N VAL A 113 -8.49 -3.02 -5.39
CA VAL A 113 -7.61 -2.83 -6.57
C VAL A 113 -6.70 -4.05 -6.74
N HIS A 114 -6.07 -4.52 -5.67
CA HIS A 114 -5.19 -5.68 -5.72
C HIS A 114 -5.95 -6.97 -6.04
N LEU A 115 -7.17 -7.14 -5.51
CA LEU A 115 -8.02 -8.28 -5.87
C LEU A 115 -8.36 -8.26 -7.36
N ASN A 116 -8.66 -7.09 -7.92
CA ASN A 116 -8.98 -6.97 -9.34
C ASN A 116 -7.76 -7.29 -10.22
N LYS A 117 -6.54 -6.95 -9.77
CA LYS A 117 -5.31 -7.30 -10.49
C LYS A 117 -5.09 -8.81 -10.58
N ILE A 118 -5.52 -9.57 -9.59
CA ILE A 118 -5.42 -11.05 -9.62
C ILE A 118 -6.09 -11.60 -10.88
N ALA A 119 -7.25 -11.06 -11.24
CA ALA A 119 -8.01 -11.51 -12.41
C ALA A 119 -7.32 -11.15 -13.75
N GLU A 120 -6.42 -10.17 -13.75
CA GLU A 120 -5.72 -9.74 -14.96
C GLU A 120 -4.51 -10.63 -15.30
N PHE A 121 -4.05 -11.46 -14.37
CA PHE A 121 -2.91 -12.35 -14.56
C PHE A 121 -3.35 -13.80 -14.70
N GLU A 122 -2.76 -14.51 -15.64
CA GLU A 122 -2.89 -15.97 -15.76
C GLU A 122 -1.75 -16.68 -15.03
N GLU A 123 -0.61 -16.00 -14.89
CA GLU A 123 0.59 -16.56 -14.29
C GLU A 123 0.43 -16.70 -12.78
N PRO A 124 0.61 -17.93 -12.21
CA PRO A 124 0.32 -18.19 -10.79
C PRO A 124 1.13 -17.36 -9.78
N SER A 125 2.39 -17.08 -10.07
CA SER A 125 3.24 -16.30 -9.16
C SER A 125 2.75 -14.88 -9.00
N MET A 126 2.27 -14.26 -10.09
CA MET A 126 1.70 -12.91 -10.05
C MET A 126 0.35 -12.88 -9.33
N LYS A 127 -0.47 -13.92 -9.53
CA LYS A 127 -1.73 -14.06 -8.78
C LYS A 127 -1.45 -14.12 -7.28
N GLN A 128 -0.49 -14.93 -6.87
CA GLN A 128 -0.11 -15.08 -5.46
C GLN A 128 0.43 -13.78 -4.88
N LEU A 129 1.22 -13.03 -5.66
CA LEU A 129 1.73 -11.72 -5.25
C LEU A 129 0.59 -10.76 -4.91
N PHE A 130 -0.37 -10.60 -5.82
CA PHE A 130 -1.48 -9.67 -5.59
C PHE A 130 -2.46 -10.16 -4.54
N GLU A 131 -2.62 -11.47 -4.36
CA GLU A 131 -3.36 -12.03 -3.23
C GLU A 131 -2.71 -11.65 -1.89
N ALA A 132 -1.38 -11.75 -1.80
CA ALA A 132 -0.65 -11.36 -0.59
C ALA A 132 -0.81 -9.87 -0.30
N LEU A 133 -0.74 -9.02 -1.33
CA LEU A 133 -0.95 -7.58 -1.17
C LEU A 133 -2.38 -7.28 -0.69
N SER A 134 -3.39 -7.90 -1.29
CA SER A 134 -4.78 -7.71 -0.89
C SER A 134 -5.04 -8.16 0.55
N LYS A 135 -4.49 -9.28 0.96
CA LYS A 135 -4.59 -9.76 2.35
C LYS A 135 -3.91 -8.83 3.32
N GLY A 136 -2.75 -8.28 2.92
CA GLY A 136 -2.04 -7.27 3.70
C GLY A 136 -2.88 -6.02 3.90
N ASP A 137 -3.48 -5.50 2.85
CA ASP A 137 -4.36 -4.32 2.92
C ASP A 137 -5.54 -4.56 3.86
N ARG A 138 -6.14 -5.75 3.81
CA ARG A 138 -7.23 -6.13 4.71
C ARG A 138 -6.77 -6.15 6.17
N SER A 139 -5.63 -6.76 6.44
CA SER A 139 -5.04 -6.80 7.78
C SER A 139 -4.78 -5.40 8.31
N HIS A 140 -4.23 -4.52 7.48
CA HIS A 140 -3.96 -3.13 7.85
C HIS A 140 -5.26 -2.38 8.17
N ARG A 141 -6.27 -2.55 7.34
CA ARG A 141 -7.58 -1.92 7.54
C ARG A 141 -8.22 -2.35 8.86
N GLU A 142 -8.21 -3.66 9.16
CA GLU A 142 -8.76 -4.20 10.40
C GLU A 142 -8.02 -3.66 11.62
N ARG A 143 -6.70 -3.54 11.54
CA ARG A 143 -5.88 -3.00 12.64
C ARG A 143 -6.10 -1.51 12.83
N LEU A 144 -6.30 -0.75 11.76
CA LEU A 144 -6.62 0.67 11.84
C LEU A 144 -7.97 0.89 12.53
N GLU A 145 -8.96 0.04 12.28
CA GLU A 145 -10.25 0.07 12.99
C GLU A 145 -10.04 -0.04 14.51
N THR A 146 -9.19 -0.96 14.92
CA THR A 146 -8.86 -1.16 16.34
C THR A 146 -8.14 0.06 16.93
N LEU A 147 -7.25 0.68 16.17
CA LEU A 147 -6.49 1.84 16.63
C LEU A 147 -7.39 3.07 16.85
N VAL A 148 -8.37 3.29 16.00
CA VAL A 148 -9.31 4.41 16.16
C VAL A 148 -10.03 4.33 17.50
N ASP A 149 -10.40 3.13 17.94
CA ASP A 149 -11.09 2.92 19.21
C ASP A 149 -10.22 3.24 20.43
N LYS A 150 -8.90 3.32 20.26
CA LYS A 150 -7.95 3.62 21.32
C LYS A 150 -7.63 5.11 21.46
N LEU A 151 -8.07 5.91 20.52
CA LEU A 151 -7.80 7.35 20.51
C LEU A 151 -9.00 8.12 21.07
N PRO A 152 -8.75 9.22 21.82
CA PRO A 152 -9.83 10.03 22.38
C PRO A 152 -10.68 10.75 21.34
#